data_179b6f0f432068089390b5146d883de4
#
_entry.id   179b6f0f432068089390b5146d883de4
#
_cell.length_a   1.000
_cell.length_b   1.000
_cell.length_c   1.000
_cell.angle_alpha   90.00
_cell.angle_beta   90.00
_cell.angle_gamma   90.00
#
_symmetry.space_group_name_H-M   'P 1'
#
loop_
_entity.id
_entity.type
_entity.pdbx_description
1 polymer ?
#
loop_
_entity_poly.entity_id
_entity_poly.type
_entity_poly.pdbx_seq_one_letter_code
_entity_poly.pdbx_strand_id
1 'polypeptide(L)' 'MDLYNIYCEGRKIYTEISENDTFEIMDELANQFYKTGVPNPEDLVVECVSISDN' A
#
# COMPACT_ATOMS: atom_id res chain seq x y z
N MET A 1 -15.00 -9.63 -0.13
CA MET A 1 -13.86 -9.09 -0.90
C MET A 1 -13.05 -8.18 -0.01
N ASP A 2 -11.74 -8.38 -0.02
CA ASP A 2 -10.85 -7.57 0.80
C ASP A 2 -10.20 -6.48 -0.04
N LEU A 3 -10.19 -5.29 0.51
CA LEU A 3 -9.50 -4.15 -0.09
C LEU A 3 -8.46 -3.66 0.88
N TYR A 4 -7.53 -2.87 0.38
CA TYR A 4 -6.39 -2.42 1.19
C TYR A 4 -6.18 -0.93 1.03
N ASN A 5 -5.74 -0.31 2.12
CA ASN A 5 -5.27 1.07 2.11
C ASN A 5 -3.78 1.05 2.40
N ILE A 6 -3.04 1.94 1.78
CA ILE A 6 -1.60 2.06 2.04
C ILE A 6 -1.32 3.44 2.58
N TYR A 7 -0.59 3.49 3.68
CA TYR A 7 -0.18 4.73 4.32
C TYR A 7 1.33 4.87 4.25
N CYS A 8 1.79 6.10 4.11
CA CYS A 8 3.21 6.42 4.17
C CYS A 8 3.38 7.60 5.12
N GLU A 9 4.18 7.40 6.17
CA GLU A 9 4.41 8.42 7.20
C GLU A 9 3.09 8.96 7.78
N GLY A 10 2.13 8.06 7.99
CA GLY A 10 0.84 8.42 8.56
C GLY A 10 -0.16 8.99 7.57
N ARG A 11 0.22 9.13 6.30
CA ARG A 11 -0.66 9.69 5.26
C ARG A 11 -1.16 8.59 4.36
N LYS A 12 -2.47 8.56 4.11
CA LYS A 12 -3.06 7.59 3.22
C LYS A 12 -2.72 7.95 1.78
N ILE A 13 -1.94 7.10 1.12
CA ILE A 13 -1.53 7.34 -0.26
C ILE A 13 -2.32 6.50 -1.27
N TYR A 14 -2.91 5.39 -0.82
CA TYR A 14 -3.81 4.57 -1.65
C TYR A 14 -5.00 4.15 -0.84
N THR A 15 -6.16 4.09 -1.47
CA THR A 15 -7.42 3.78 -0.81
C THR A 15 -8.17 2.70 -1.56
N GLU A 16 -8.63 1.69 -0.82
CA GLU A 16 -9.53 0.65 -1.34
C GLU A 16 -9.02 0.01 -2.62
N ILE A 17 -7.77 -0.45 -2.60
CA ILE A 17 -7.16 -1.14 -3.72
C ILE A 17 -7.25 -2.65 -3.53
N SER A 18 -7.26 -3.39 -4.63
CA SER A 18 -7.33 -4.85 -4.59
C SER A 18 -6.03 -5.44 -4.08
N GLU A 19 -6.08 -6.73 -3.71
CA GLU A 19 -4.88 -7.43 -3.26
C GLU A 19 -3.79 -7.43 -4.34
N ASN A 20 -4.17 -7.73 -5.58
CA ASN A 20 -3.21 -7.74 -6.68
C ASN A 20 -2.56 -6.37 -6.89
N ASP A 21 -3.37 -5.32 -6.85
CA ASP A 21 -2.86 -3.96 -6.99
C ASP A 21 -1.94 -3.60 -5.83
N THR A 22 -2.28 -4.08 -4.63
CA THR A 22 -1.44 -3.84 -3.46
C THR A 22 -0.05 -4.43 -3.66
N PHE A 23 0.03 -5.67 -4.14
CA PHE A 23 1.33 -6.30 -4.40
C PHE A 23 2.13 -5.53 -5.45
N GLU A 24 1.49 -5.13 -6.53
CA GLU A 24 2.16 -4.37 -7.59
C GLU A 24 2.68 -3.03 -7.09
N ILE A 25 1.86 -2.34 -6.31
CA ILE A 25 2.24 -1.03 -5.77
C ILE A 25 3.39 -1.16 -4.79
N MET A 26 3.33 -2.17 -3.91
CA MET A 26 4.41 -2.38 -2.94
C MET A 26 5.72 -2.71 -3.65
N ASP A 27 5.65 -3.51 -4.72
CA ASP A 27 6.83 -3.83 -5.51
C ASP A 27 7.42 -2.58 -6.16
N GLU A 28 6.55 -1.74 -6.71
CA GLU A 28 6.96 -0.50 -7.35
C GLU A 28 7.58 0.48 -6.35
N LEU A 29 6.99 0.59 -5.17
CA LEU A 29 7.54 1.44 -4.11
C LEU A 29 8.89 0.94 -3.63
N ALA A 30 9.07 -0.37 -3.54
CA ALA A 30 10.36 -0.94 -3.19
C ALA A 30 11.42 -0.60 -4.24
N ASN A 31 11.06 -0.67 -5.53
CA ASN A 31 11.97 -0.29 -6.60
C ASN A 31 12.35 1.18 -6.53
N GLN A 32 11.40 2.03 -6.21
CA GLN A 32 11.68 3.46 -6.04
C GLN A 32 12.65 3.69 -4.89
N PHE A 33 12.49 2.95 -3.79
CA PHE A 33 13.40 3.06 -2.67
C PHE A 33 14.83 2.73 -3.06
N TYR A 34 15.01 1.67 -3.86
CA TYR A 34 16.33 1.29 -4.34
C TYR A 34 16.96 2.37 -5.20
N LYS A 35 16.16 3.11 -5.95
CA LYS A 35 16.67 4.12 -6.88
C LYS A 35 16.88 5.47 -6.22
N THR A 36 15.98 5.86 -5.34
CA THR A 36 15.95 7.23 -4.81
C THR A 36 16.09 7.31 -3.29
N GLY A 37 15.95 6.18 -2.60
CA GLY A 37 15.97 6.15 -1.15
C GLY A 37 14.63 6.50 -0.50
N VAL A 38 13.60 6.73 -1.29
CA VAL A 38 12.24 7.00 -0.78
C VAL A 38 11.22 6.33 -1.69
N PRO A 39 10.08 5.92 -1.13
CA PRO A 39 9.73 5.92 0.28
C PRO A 39 10.41 4.78 1.04
N ASN A 40 10.72 5.01 2.30
CA ASN A 40 11.31 3.96 3.13
C ASN A 40 10.23 2.92 3.46
N PRO A 41 10.50 1.62 3.21
CA PRO A 41 9.50 0.58 3.50
C PRO A 41 9.04 0.55 4.95
N GLU A 42 9.88 1.00 5.88
CA GLU A 42 9.50 1.05 7.29
C GLU A 42 8.42 2.09 7.58
N ASP A 43 8.28 3.07 6.70
CA ASP A 43 7.26 4.11 6.83
C ASP A 43 5.94 3.71 6.19
N LEU A 44 5.89 2.55 5.54
CA LEU A 44 4.69 2.09 4.85
C LEU A 44 3.86 1.19 5.76
N VAL A 45 2.56 1.44 5.78
CA VAL A 45 1.61 0.62 6.53
C VAL A 45 0.49 0.20 5.59
N VAL A 46 0.19 -1.09 5.59
CA VAL A 46 -0.91 -1.64 4.79
C VAL A 46 -2.04 -2.02 5.73
N GLU A 47 -3.22 -1.45 5.48
CA GLU A 47 -4.41 -1.73 6.26
C GLU A 47 -5.38 -2.55 5.43
N CYS A 48 -5.85 -3.66 5.97
CA CYS A 48 -6.85 -4.48 5.29
C CYS A 48 -8.24 -3.99 5.66
N VAL A 49 -9.05 -3.71 4.65
CA VAL A 49 -10.43 -3.27 4.82
C VAL A 49 -11.34 -4.33 4.21
N SER A 50 -12.08 -5.03 5.06
CA SER A 50 -13.03 -6.03 4.59
C SER A 50 -14.36 -5.36 4.27
N ILE A 51 -14.87 -5.63 3.07
CA ILE A 51 -16.16 -5.12 2.67
C ILE A 51 -17.17 -6.25 2.80
N SER A 52 -18.20 -6.01 3.60
CA SER A 52 -19.29 -6.95 3.75
C SER A 52 -20.32 -6.72 2.66
N ASP A 53 -20.78 -7.82 2.04
CA ASP A 53 -21.78 -7.76 0.99
C ASP A 53 -23.21 -7.89 1.53
N ASN A 54 -23.38 -7.85 2.81
CA ASN A 54 -24.72 -8.02 3.40
C ASN A 54 -25.55 -6.76 3.41
#